data_b193fb18f801707847cad4cb097c6d64
#
_entry.id   b193fb18f801707847cad4cb097c6d64
#
_cell.length_a   1.000
_cell.length_b   1.000
_cell.length_c   1.000
_cell.angle_alpha   90.00
_cell.angle_beta   90.00
_cell.angle_gamma   90.00
#
_symmetry.space_group_name_H-M   'P 1'
#
loop_
_entity.id
_entity.type
_entity.pdbx_description
1 polymer ?
#
loop_
_entity_poly.entity_id
_entity_poly.type
_entity_poly.pdbx_seq_one_letter_code
_entity_poly.pdbx_strand_id
1 'polypeptide(L)'
;IDKAKLKKSKLPLGPLLKKIKEGKDVSYKGKKFKAKDLLYGEDDLKISFVLDTLNNKKIAPFVKDAKILVSESSFGEELEAKATEHLHMTSKQVGTIAKKAKVEKLLLTHLSQRYENKPKKILNQVKKVFRSAHLAKDLDVVEI
;
A
#
# COMPACT_ATOMS: atom_id res chain seq x y z
N ILE A 1 17.25 -15.90 -7.99
CA ILE A 1 18.31 -15.09 -8.63
C ILE A 1 17.86 -14.67 -10.02
N ASP A 2 17.99 -13.40 -10.33
CA ASP A 2 17.75 -12.86 -11.66
C ASP A 2 18.85 -13.34 -12.62
N LYS A 3 18.50 -14.25 -13.54
CA LYS A 3 19.44 -14.88 -14.48
C LYS A 3 20.11 -13.87 -15.41
N ALA A 4 19.40 -12.81 -15.81
CA ALA A 4 19.94 -11.79 -16.71
C ALA A 4 20.97 -10.90 -15.98
N LYS A 5 20.65 -10.47 -14.76
CA LYS A 5 21.57 -9.71 -13.91
C LYS A 5 22.79 -10.54 -13.52
N LEU A 6 22.60 -11.83 -13.22
CA LEU A 6 23.69 -12.74 -12.90
C LEU A 6 24.65 -12.89 -14.08
N LYS A 7 24.14 -13.11 -15.30
CA LYS A 7 24.95 -13.22 -16.52
C LYS A 7 25.76 -11.94 -16.75
N LYS A 8 25.17 -10.76 -16.56
CA LYS A 8 25.87 -9.46 -16.68
C LYS A 8 26.94 -9.29 -15.61
N SER A 9 26.73 -9.80 -14.40
CA SER A 9 27.67 -9.67 -13.27
C SER A 9 28.97 -10.46 -13.46
N LYS A 10 28.98 -11.46 -14.33
CA LYS A 10 30.10 -12.43 -14.53
C LYS A 10 30.53 -13.13 -13.23
N LEU A 11 29.65 -13.24 -12.26
CA LEU A 11 29.90 -13.97 -11.01
C LEU A 11 29.90 -15.47 -11.30
N PRO A 12 30.91 -16.24 -10.84
CA PRO A 12 30.97 -17.67 -11.11
C PRO A 12 29.85 -18.44 -10.39
N LEU A 13 29.42 -19.53 -11.01
CA LEU A 13 28.49 -20.46 -10.36
C LEU A 13 29.21 -21.18 -9.21
N GLY A 14 28.50 -21.40 -8.09
CA GLY A 14 29.06 -22.15 -6.97
C GLY A 14 28.77 -21.51 -5.60
N PRO A 15 29.67 -21.66 -4.62
CA PRO A 15 29.43 -21.25 -3.23
C PRO A 15 29.09 -19.78 -3.06
N LEU A 16 29.59 -18.88 -3.91
CA LEU A 16 29.27 -17.47 -3.88
C LEU A 16 27.79 -17.21 -4.21
N LEU A 17 27.23 -17.97 -5.18
CA LEU A 17 25.82 -17.87 -5.51
C LEU A 17 24.91 -18.38 -4.39
N LYS A 18 25.36 -19.38 -3.62
CA LYS A 18 24.62 -19.84 -2.44
C LYS A 18 24.48 -18.69 -1.43
N LYS A 19 25.56 -17.97 -1.14
CA LYS A 19 25.53 -16.80 -0.25
C LYS A 19 24.62 -15.69 -0.78
N ILE A 20 24.65 -15.40 -2.08
CA ILE A 20 23.72 -14.44 -2.71
C ILE A 20 22.26 -14.89 -2.52
N LYS A 21 21.94 -16.17 -2.74
CA LYS A 21 20.60 -16.72 -2.51
C LYS A 21 20.12 -16.57 -1.06
N GLU A 22 21.06 -16.62 -0.11
CA GLU A 22 20.80 -16.40 1.32
C GLU A 22 20.71 -14.90 1.68
N GLY A 23 20.72 -14.00 0.69
CA GLY A 23 20.64 -12.55 0.92
C GLY A 23 21.97 -11.92 1.37
N LYS A 24 23.08 -12.64 1.32
CA LYS A 24 24.40 -12.17 1.77
C LYS A 24 25.20 -11.56 0.62
N ASP A 25 25.77 -10.38 0.86
CA ASP A 25 26.70 -9.75 -0.08
C ASP A 25 27.98 -10.58 -0.21
N VAL A 26 28.59 -10.59 -1.40
CA VAL A 26 29.83 -11.30 -1.66
C VAL A 26 30.85 -10.42 -2.36
N SER A 27 32.14 -10.72 -2.19
CA SER A 27 33.22 -10.08 -2.94
C SER A 27 33.89 -11.10 -3.84
N TYR A 28 34.15 -10.72 -5.10
CA TYR A 28 34.82 -11.55 -6.07
C TYR A 28 35.72 -10.71 -6.98
N LYS A 29 36.98 -11.08 -7.14
CA LYS A 29 37.99 -10.35 -7.93
C LYS A 29 38.02 -8.84 -7.60
N GLY A 30 38.02 -8.50 -6.30
CA GLY A 30 38.07 -7.11 -5.84
C GLY A 30 36.77 -6.27 -6.01
N LYS A 31 35.70 -6.89 -6.55
CA LYS A 31 34.38 -6.24 -6.70
C LYS A 31 33.40 -6.77 -5.67
N LYS A 32 32.64 -5.86 -5.06
CA LYS A 32 31.56 -6.21 -4.14
C LYS A 32 30.24 -6.35 -4.92
N PHE A 33 29.53 -7.45 -4.70
CA PHE A 33 28.22 -7.74 -5.27
C PHE A 33 27.19 -7.78 -4.13
N LYS A 34 26.20 -6.92 -4.24
CA LYS A 34 25.10 -6.91 -3.27
C LYS A 34 24.06 -7.95 -3.65
N ALA A 35 23.64 -8.77 -2.69
CA ALA A 35 22.64 -9.80 -2.92
C ALA A 35 21.34 -9.23 -3.51
N LYS A 36 20.86 -8.11 -2.98
CA LYS A 36 19.64 -7.42 -3.45
C LYS A 36 19.68 -7.03 -4.94
N ASP A 37 20.87 -6.80 -5.50
CA ASP A 37 21.00 -6.39 -6.90
C ASP A 37 20.93 -7.59 -7.86
N LEU A 38 21.17 -8.80 -7.36
CA LEU A 38 21.23 -10.05 -8.13
C LEU A 38 20.05 -10.99 -7.86
N LEU A 39 19.29 -10.73 -6.81
CA LEU A 39 18.04 -11.43 -6.56
C LEU A 39 16.91 -10.80 -7.37
N TYR A 40 15.87 -11.60 -7.70
CA TYR A 40 14.60 -10.98 -8.00
C TYR A 40 14.17 -10.24 -6.72
N GLY A 41 14.01 -8.94 -6.80
CA GLY A 41 13.20 -8.28 -5.82
C GLY A 41 11.77 -8.78 -6.04
N GLU A 42 11.26 -9.63 -5.18
CA GLU A 42 9.85 -9.56 -4.89
C GLU A 42 9.71 -8.21 -4.21
N ASP A 43 9.14 -7.24 -4.93
CA ASP A 43 8.68 -6.02 -4.28
C ASP A 43 7.77 -6.48 -3.16
N ASP A 44 8.14 -6.19 -1.92
CA ASP A 44 7.34 -6.58 -0.74
C ASP A 44 5.91 -6.12 -0.97
N LEU A 45 5.02 -7.08 -1.25
CA LEU A 45 3.63 -6.79 -1.52
C LEU A 45 2.94 -6.44 -0.21
N LYS A 46 2.76 -5.17 0.03
CA LYS A 46 2.12 -4.66 1.23
C LYS A 46 0.66 -4.34 0.96
N ILE A 47 -0.23 -5.07 1.64
CA ILE A 47 -1.65 -4.73 1.75
C ILE A 47 -1.91 -4.26 3.18
N SER A 48 -2.57 -3.13 3.34
CA SER A 48 -2.87 -2.55 4.65
C SER A 48 -4.37 -2.41 4.83
N PHE A 49 -4.84 -2.71 6.04
CA PHE A 49 -6.24 -2.56 6.43
C PHE A 49 -6.32 -1.54 7.57
N VAL A 50 -7.21 -0.57 7.43
CA VAL A 50 -7.47 0.47 8.44
C VAL A 50 -8.99 0.58 8.58
N LEU A 51 -9.51 -0.03 9.62
CA LEU A 51 -10.95 -0.14 9.87
C LEU A 51 -11.30 0.42 11.24
N ASP A 52 -12.49 1.01 11.35
CA ASP A 52 -13.12 1.45 12.60
C ASP A 52 -12.18 2.23 13.52
N THR A 53 -11.62 3.33 13.00
CA THR A 53 -10.66 4.12 13.75
C THR A 53 -10.79 5.62 13.49
N LEU A 54 -10.57 6.40 14.52
CA LEU A 54 -10.38 7.85 14.40
C LEU A 54 -9.07 8.16 13.68
N ASN A 55 -9.06 9.21 12.85
CA ASN A 55 -7.85 9.71 12.23
C ASN A 55 -6.76 10.04 13.27
N ASN A 56 -5.57 9.48 13.08
CA ASN A 56 -4.43 9.74 13.95
C ASN A 56 -3.09 9.71 13.17
N LYS A 57 -2.05 10.27 13.79
CA LYS A 57 -0.73 10.44 13.17
C LYS A 57 0.00 9.13 12.83
N LYS A 58 -0.40 7.99 13.41
CA LYS A 58 0.25 6.69 13.21
C LYS A 58 -0.21 5.99 11.94
N ILE A 59 -1.39 6.31 11.41
CA ILE A 59 -1.98 5.62 10.26
C ILE A 59 -1.11 5.80 9.00
N ALA A 60 -0.75 7.03 8.64
CA ALA A 60 0.02 7.28 7.42
C ALA A 60 1.40 6.58 7.40
N PRO A 61 2.22 6.59 8.47
CA PRO A 61 3.43 5.78 8.54
C PRO A 61 3.18 4.27 8.46
N PHE A 62 2.11 3.78 9.10
CA PHE A 62 1.74 2.37 9.10
C PHE A 62 1.42 1.86 7.69
N VAL A 63 0.66 2.62 6.90
CA VAL A 63 0.25 2.22 5.54
C VAL A 63 1.21 2.69 4.45
N LYS A 64 2.35 3.26 4.82
CA LYS A 64 3.32 3.82 3.88
C LYS A 64 3.72 2.81 2.81
N ASP A 65 3.72 3.28 1.55
CA ASP A 65 4.11 2.53 0.34
C ASP A 65 3.32 1.20 0.13
N ALA A 66 2.09 1.12 0.68
CA ALA A 66 1.24 -0.04 0.43
C ALA A 66 0.76 -0.07 -1.02
N LYS A 67 0.76 -1.26 -1.63
CA LYS A 67 0.14 -1.51 -2.94
C LYS A 67 -1.37 -1.27 -2.87
N ILE A 68 -2.00 -1.78 -1.80
CA ILE A 68 -3.42 -1.59 -1.55
C ILE A 68 -3.62 -1.13 -0.11
N LEU A 69 -4.39 -0.09 0.07
CA LEU A 69 -4.98 0.31 1.34
C LEU A 69 -6.49 0.04 1.29
N VAL A 70 -6.96 -0.86 2.14
CA VAL A 70 -8.38 -1.02 2.43
C VAL A 70 -8.70 -0.18 3.66
N SER A 71 -9.57 0.80 3.51
CA SER A 71 -9.86 1.73 4.60
C SER A 71 -11.35 1.99 4.75
N GLU A 72 -11.80 2.13 5.99
CA GLU A 72 -13.09 2.75 6.26
C GLU A 72 -13.15 4.14 5.64
N SER A 73 -14.35 4.58 5.32
CA SER A 73 -14.68 5.96 4.95
C SER A 73 -16.12 6.23 5.33
N SER A 74 -16.40 6.11 6.64
CA SER A 74 -17.75 6.05 7.18
C SER A 74 -18.52 7.35 6.95
N PHE A 75 -17.83 8.51 6.92
CA PHE A 75 -18.47 9.81 6.80
C PHE A 75 -17.94 10.62 5.61
N GLY A 76 -18.82 11.46 5.04
CA GLY A 76 -18.42 12.49 4.09
C GLY A 76 -17.66 13.63 4.77
N GLU A 77 -16.92 14.41 3.98
CA GLU A 77 -16.12 15.55 4.47
C GLU A 77 -16.93 16.58 5.25
N GLU A 78 -18.23 16.70 4.97
CA GLU A 78 -19.17 17.62 5.63
C GLU A 78 -19.61 17.19 7.05
N LEU A 79 -19.24 15.98 7.47
CA LEU A 79 -19.67 15.41 8.76
C LEU A 79 -18.48 15.11 9.70
N GLU A 80 -17.43 15.94 9.66
CA GLU A 80 -16.21 15.71 10.44
C GLU A 80 -16.48 15.65 11.95
N ALA A 81 -17.35 16.49 12.48
CA ALA A 81 -17.72 16.45 13.90
C ALA A 81 -18.35 15.10 14.28
N LYS A 82 -19.28 14.58 13.44
CA LYS A 82 -19.88 13.26 13.66
C LYS A 82 -18.87 12.12 13.50
N ALA A 83 -17.96 12.21 12.53
CA ALA A 83 -16.91 11.22 12.39
C ALA A 83 -16.06 11.14 13.66
N THR A 84 -15.70 12.28 14.23
CA THR A 84 -14.96 12.35 15.50
C THR A 84 -15.76 11.78 16.67
N GLU A 85 -17.02 12.13 16.82
CA GLU A 85 -17.91 11.64 17.86
C GLU A 85 -18.04 10.11 17.85
N HIS A 86 -18.14 9.53 16.64
CA HIS A 86 -18.28 8.08 16.45
C HIS A 86 -16.95 7.35 16.26
N LEU A 87 -15.82 8.01 16.44
CA LEU A 87 -14.46 7.45 16.31
C LEU A 87 -14.15 6.89 14.91
N HIS A 88 -14.67 7.52 13.87
CA HIS A 88 -14.47 7.14 12.48
C HIS A 88 -13.76 8.24 11.66
N MET A 89 -13.44 7.91 10.41
CA MET A 89 -12.80 8.84 9.48
C MET A 89 -13.77 9.39 8.44
N THR A 90 -13.43 10.60 7.95
CA THR A 90 -14.10 11.19 6.78
C THR A 90 -13.39 10.82 5.48
N SER A 91 -14.13 10.89 4.37
CA SER A 91 -13.61 10.70 3.01
C SER A 91 -12.37 11.55 2.72
N LYS A 92 -12.35 12.81 3.14
CA LYS A 92 -11.21 13.72 2.98
C LYS A 92 -9.99 13.27 3.78
N GLN A 93 -10.17 12.84 5.02
CA GLN A 93 -9.11 12.34 5.88
C GLN A 93 -8.47 11.08 5.27
N VAL A 94 -9.27 10.12 4.82
CA VAL A 94 -8.81 8.88 4.20
C VAL A 94 -8.03 9.15 2.91
N GLY A 95 -8.55 10.00 2.02
CA GLY A 95 -7.84 10.42 0.81
C GLY A 95 -6.50 11.11 1.11
N THR A 96 -6.44 11.94 2.15
CA THR A 96 -5.21 12.62 2.59
C THR A 96 -4.18 11.64 3.13
N ILE A 97 -4.62 10.65 3.93
CA ILE A 97 -3.76 9.57 4.43
C ILE A 97 -3.16 8.78 3.25
N ALA A 98 -3.99 8.33 2.30
CA ALA A 98 -3.56 7.56 1.14
C ALA A 98 -2.51 8.33 0.31
N LYS A 99 -2.76 9.62 0.04
CA LYS A 99 -1.83 10.49 -0.68
C LYS A 99 -0.50 10.67 0.06
N LYS A 100 -0.55 10.99 1.36
CA LYS A 100 0.64 11.19 2.20
C LYS A 100 1.46 9.93 2.32
N ALA A 101 0.80 8.78 2.44
CA ALA A 101 1.43 7.47 2.57
C ALA A 101 1.94 6.89 1.24
N LYS A 102 1.65 7.53 0.10
CA LYS A 102 2.02 7.06 -1.25
C LYS A 102 1.50 5.65 -1.55
N VAL A 103 0.29 5.33 -1.12
CA VAL A 103 -0.33 4.06 -1.50
C VAL A 103 -0.64 4.05 -3.00
N GLU A 104 -0.65 2.90 -3.64
CA GLU A 104 -0.92 2.80 -5.09
C GLU A 104 -2.42 2.75 -5.38
N LYS A 105 -3.18 1.99 -4.59
CA LYS A 105 -4.63 1.82 -4.74
C LYS A 105 -5.33 1.93 -3.39
N LEU A 106 -6.42 2.66 -3.32
CA LEU A 106 -7.27 2.79 -2.13
C LEU A 106 -8.63 2.15 -2.38
N LEU A 107 -9.01 1.22 -1.53
CA LEU A 107 -10.33 0.61 -1.50
C LEU A 107 -11.11 1.14 -0.31
N LEU A 108 -12.25 1.77 -0.58
CA LEU A 108 -13.13 2.34 0.44
C LEU A 108 -14.16 1.31 0.84
N THR A 109 -14.30 1.10 2.13
CA THR A 109 -15.30 0.21 2.73
C THR A 109 -15.95 0.88 3.93
N HIS A 110 -16.85 0.19 4.62
CA HIS A 110 -17.47 0.63 5.87
C HIS A 110 -18.12 2.03 5.76
N LEU A 111 -18.89 2.26 4.68
CA LEU A 111 -19.65 3.49 4.51
C LEU A 111 -20.88 3.49 5.42
N SER A 112 -21.17 4.63 6.04
CA SER A 112 -22.42 4.80 6.81
C SER A 112 -23.64 4.54 5.92
N GLN A 113 -24.68 3.89 6.47
CA GLN A 113 -25.96 3.62 5.78
C GLN A 113 -26.57 4.84 5.10
N ARG A 114 -26.31 6.05 5.61
CA ARG A 114 -26.74 7.32 4.98
C ARG A 114 -26.23 7.51 3.54
N TYR A 115 -25.19 6.76 3.14
CA TYR A 115 -24.62 6.80 1.78
C TYR A 115 -24.97 5.58 0.94
N GLU A 116 -25.80 4.65 1.44
CA GLU A 116 -26.18 3.42 0.76
C GLU A 116 -26.72 3.68 -0.65
N ASN A 117 -27.61 4.66 -0.82
CA ASN A 117 -28.18 5.05 -2.10
C ASN A 117 -27.32 6.05 -2.91
N LYS A 118 -26.22 6.54 -2.35
CA LYS A 118 -25.33 7.53 -3.00
C LYS A 118 -23.85 7.35 -2.64
N PRO A 119 -23.30 6.13 -2.73
CA PRO A 119 -21.92 5.84 -2.34
C PRO A 119 -20.90 6.58 -3.21
N LYS A 120 -21.26 6.92 -4.45
CA LYS A 120 -20.44 7.75 -5.35
C LYS A 120 -20.11 9.12 -4.77
N LYS A 121 -20.93 9.66 -3.84
CA LYS A 121 -20.65 10.93 -3.17
C LYS A 121 -19.32 10.83 -2.39
N ILE A 122 -19.17 9.79 -1.59
CA ILE A 122 -17.94 9.53 -0.82
C ILE A 122 -16.74 9.32 -1.76
N LEU A 123 -16.90 8.47 -2.78
CA LEU A 123 -15.85 8.22 -3.75
C LEU A 123 -15.37 9.50 -4.44
N ASN A 124 -16.29 10.37 -4.86
CA ASN A 124 -15.97 11.62 -5.53
C ASN A 124 -15.21 12.59 -4.60
N GLN A 125 -15.58 12.64 -3.32
CA GLN A 125 -14.85 13.43 -2.32
C GLN A 125 -13.41 12.93 -2.16
N VAL A 126 -13.22 11.61 -2.02
CA VAL A 126 -11.88 11.01 -1.94
C VAL A 126 -11.07 11.29 -3.21
N LYS A 127 -11.68 11.13 -4.40
CA LYS A 127 -11.00 11.34 -5.68
C LYS A 127 -10.51 12.75 -5.94
N LYS A 128 -11.07 13.76 -5.28
CA LYS A 128 -10.52 15.13 -5.29
C LYS A 128 -9.11 15.20 -4.71
N VAL A 129 -8.79 14.31 -3.76
CA VAL A 129 -7.50 14.27 -3.03
C VAL A 129 -6.60 13.14 -3.53
N PHE A 130 -7.19 11.96 -3.79
CA PHE A 130 -6.49 10.74 -4.20
C PHE A 130 -7.25 10.02 -5.30
N ARG A 131 -6.74 10.08 -6.54
CA ARG A 131 -7.46 9.62 -7.75
C ARG A 131 -7.64 8.10 -7.82
N SER A 132 -6.64 7.32 -7.38
CA SER A 132 -6.67 5.84 -7.43
C SER A 132 -7.48 5.25 -6.29
N ALA A 133 -8.72 5.76 -6.11
CA ALA A 133 -9.67 5.29 -5.11
C ALA A 133 -10.84 4.57 -5.78
N HIS A 134 -11.31 3.50 -5.13
CA HIS A 134 -12.43 2.66 -5.57
C HIS A 134 -13.33 2.33 -4.37
N LEU A 135 -14.60 2.09 -4.63
CA LEU A 135 -15.51 1.52 -3.64
C LEU A 135 -15.35 0.01 -3.67
N ALA A 136 -15.14 -0.61 -2.52
CA ALA A 136 -15.20 -2.06 -2.38
C ALA A 136 -16.65 -2.52 -2.26
N LYS A 137 -16.96 -3.64 -2.89
CA LYS A 137 -18.23 -4.38 -2.74
C LYS A 137 -17.90 -5.79 -2.28
N ASP A 138 -18.87 -6.41 -1.63
CA ASP A 138 -18.74 -7.80 -1.25
C ASP A 138 -18.45 -8.68 -2.48
N LEU A 139 -17.51 -9.60 -2.32
CA LEU A 139 -17.04 -10.52 -3.37
C LEU A 139 -16.24 -9.86 -4.52
N ASP A 140 -15.89 -8.58 -4.43
CA ASP A 140 -14.98 -7.98 -5.41
C ASP A 140 -13.62 -8.69 -5.38
N VAL A 141 -13.11 -9.04 -6.56
CA VAL A 141 -11.74 -9.56 -6.75
C VAL A 141 -10.85 -8.40 -7.16
N VAL A 142 -9.78 -8.20 -6.44
CA VAL A 142 -8.81 -7.14 -6.70
C VAL A 142 -7.47 -7.75 -7.08
N GLU A 143 -7.05 -7.54 -8.32
CA GLU A 143 -5.72 -7.93 -8.79
C GLU A 143 -4.66 -6.96 -8.24
N ILE A 144 -3.49 -7.53 -7.91
CA ILE A 144 -2.37 -6.84 -7.28
C ILE A 144 -1.18 -6.78 -8.22
#